data_da4648b1e9f6dc4bd5c265059f2d0f27
#
_entry.id   da4648b1e9f6dc4bd5c265059f2d0f27
#
_cell.length_a   1.000
_cell.length_b   1.000
_cell.length_c   1.000
_cell.angle_alpha   90.00
_cell.angle_beta   90.00
_cell.angle_gamma   90.00
#
_symmetry.space_group_name_H-M   'P 1'
#
loop_
_entity.id
_entity.type
_entity.pdbx_description
1 polymer ?
#
loop_
_entity_poly.entity_id
_entity_poly.type
_entity_poly.pdbx_seq_one_letter_code
_entity_poly.pdbx_strand_id
1 'polypeptide(L)'
;MRIPLVAGNWKMNKTIGEALTFSSGLSAFLKEETRKPGWPEILICPPFVALPALSGALAETEIRVGAQNLSWEKRGAFTGEISGPMLKDAGCEYVIAGHSERRHIFGETDEVVGRKVRAALDADLHPILCVGETFEQREAGETLAVCRTMTDMGLAPVTPDEVG
;
A
#
# COMPACT_ATOMS: atom_id res chain seq x y z
N MET A 1 15.45 15.61 -2.26
CA MET A 1 14.49 15.84 -1.16
C MET A 1 13.36 14.85 -1.36
N ARG A 2 12.95 14.08 -0.33
CA ARG A 2 11.84 13.12 -0.46
C ARG A 2 10.53 13.86 -0.69
N ILE A 3 9.71 13.36 -1.62
CA ILE A 3 8.37 13.89 -1.88
C ILE A 3 7.44 13.32 -0.79
N PRO A 4 6.66 14.15 -0.07
CA PRO A 4 5.67 13.65 0.88
C PRO A 4 4.60 12.81 0.16
N LEU A 5 4.14 11.72 0.80
CA LEU A 5 3.07 10.86 0.30
C LEU A 5 1.85 10.97 1.22
N VAL A 6 0.69 11.29 0.67
CA VAL A 6 -0.60 11.22 1.35
C VAL A 6 -1.37 10.03 0.81
N ALA A 7 -1.44 8.97 1.60
CA ALA A 7 -2.06 7.70 1.22
C ALA A 7 -3.38 7.45 1.94
N GLY A 8 -4.45 7.24 1.20
CA GLY A 8 -5.77 6.89 1.69
C GLY A 8 -6.05 5.39 1.60
N ASN A 9 -5.89 4.65 2.70
CA ASN A 9 -6.32 3.26 2.78
C ASN A 9 -7.84 3.19 3.04
N TRP A 10 -8.59 2.75 2.04
CA TRP A 10 -10.06 2.65 2.15
C TRP A 10 -10.53 1.45 2.96
N LYS A 11 -9.64 0.53 3.25
CA LYS A 11 -9.97 -0.73 3.92
C LYS A 11 -11.10 -1.45 3.16
N MET A 12 -12.04 -2.08 3.85
CA MET A 12 -13.16 -2.79 3.23
C MET A 12 -14.37 -1.87 3.07
N ASN A 13 -14.19 -0.78 2.29
CA ASN A 13 -15.26 0.18 2.01
C ASN A 13 -15.32 0.50 0.52
N LYS A 14 -16.47 0.91 0.06
CA LYS A 14 -16.84 1.35 -1.29
C LYS A 14 -16.98 0.22 -2.31
N THR A 15 -18.11 0.23 -2.95
CA THR A 15 -18.37 -0.47 -4.22
C THR A 15 -17.62 0.22 -5.37
N ILE A 16 -17.56 -0.41 -6.54
CA ILE A 16 -16.92 0.18 -7.73
C ILE A 16 -17.55 1.53 -8.08
N GLY A 17 -18.88 1.63 -8.07
CA GLY A 17 -19.59 2.87 -8.40
C GLY A 17 -19.30 4.00 -7.41
N GLU A 18 -19.29 3.71 -6.11
CA GLU A 18 -18.94 4.69 -5.06
C GLU A 18 -17.46 5.10 -5.16
N ALA A 19 -16.58 4.18 -5.51
CA ALA A 19 -15.17 4.43 -5.73
C ALA A 19 -14.93 5.39 -6.89
N LEU A 20 -15.57 5.17 -8.03
CA LEU A 20 -15.50 6.04 -9.20
C LEU A 20 -16.06 7.45 -8.90
N THR A 21 -17.21 7.52 -8.22
CA THR A 21 -17.82 8.79 -7.82
C THR A 21 -16.89 9.60 -6.92
N PHE A 22 -16.32 8.99 -5.88
CA PHE A 22 -15.38 9.64 -4.99
C PHE A 22 -14.13 10.14 -5.73
N SER A 23 -13.53 9.29 -6.57
CA SER A 23 -12.30 9.60 -7.27
C SER A 23 -12.48 10.71 -8.32
N SER A 24 -13.64 10.78 -8.97
CA SER A 24 -14.00 11.89 -9.85
C SER A 24 -14.08 13.22 -9.09
N GLY A 25 -14.73 13.23 -7.92
CA GLY A 25 -14.79 14.41 -7.06
C GLY A 25 -13.42 14.85 -6.54
N LEU A 26 -12.59 13.91 -6.12
CA LEU A 26 -11.22 14.18 -5.68
C LEU A 26 -10.37 14.75 -6.82
N SER A 27 -10.46 14.17 -8.02
CA SER A 27 -9.75 14.65 -9.21
C SER A 27 -10.17 16.08 -9.59
N ALA A 28 -11.48 16.36 -9.55
CA ALA A 28 -11.99 17.70 -9.82
C ALA A 28 -11.45 18.72 -8.80
N PHE A 29 -11.53 18.41 -7.52
CA PHE A 29 -11.00 19.25 -6.44
C PHE A 29 -9.51 19.56 -6.63
N LEU A 30 -8.68 18.53 -6.92
CA LEU A 30 -7.24 18.71 -7.08
C LEU A 30 -6.85 19.52 -8.33
N LYS A 31 -7.69 19.52 -9.37
CA LYS A 31 -7.46 20.35 -10.56
C LYS A 31 -7.66 21.85 -10.29
N GLU A 32 -8.51 22.21 -9.33
CA GLU A 32 -8.77 23.59 -8.93
C GLU A 32 -7.69 24.16 -8.02
N GLU A 33 -6.92 23.30 -7.35
CA GLU A 33 -5.86 23.70 -6.44
C GLU A 33 -4.58 24.13 -7.16
N THR A 34 -4.03 25.28 -6.74
CA THR A 34 -2.73 25.74 -7.24
C THR A 34 -1.61 24.97 -6.56
N ARG A 35 -0.94 24.11 -7.29
CA ARG A 35 0.18 23.33 -6.77
C ARG A 35 1.39 24.19 -6.47
N LYS A 36 1.93 23.99 -5.27
CA LYS A 36 3.16 24.63 -4.79
C LYS A 36 4.33 23.65 -4.88
N PRO A 37 5.57 24.13 -5.00
CA PRO A 37 6.75 23.27 -4.84
C PRO A 37 6.67 22.49 -3.52
N GLY A 38 6.89 21.16 -3.57
CA GLY A 38 6.75 20.29 -2.41
C GLY A 38 5.34 19.74 -2.18
N TRP A 39 4.42 19.90 -3.14
CA TRP A 39 3.09 19.26 -3.09
C TRP A 39 3.24 17.74 -2.92
N PRO A 40 2.46 17.13 -2.03
CA PRO A 40 2.56 15.68 -1.81
C PRO A 40 2.06 14.88 -3.01
N GLU A 41 2.61 13.71 -3.17
CA GLU A 41 2.02 12.66 -4.00
C GLU A 41 0.74 12.14 -3.33
N ILE A 42 -0.33 11.92 -4.11
CA ILE A 42 -1.62 11.48 -3.60
C ILE A 42 -1.88 10.05 -4.06
N LEU A 43 -2.11 9.17 -3.10
CA LEU A 43 -2.34 7.75 -3.30
C LEU A 43 -3.68 7.35 -2.70
N ILE A 44 -4.45 6.55 -3.44
CA ILE A 44 -5.63 5.87 -2.91
C ILE A 44 -5.42 4.36 -3.00
N CYS A 45 -5.79 3.65 -1.92
CA CYS A 45 -5.71 2.19 -1.85
C CYS A 45 -7.13 1.62 -1.64
N PRO A 46 -7.89 1.36 -2.72
CA PRO A 46 -9.22 0.80 -2.67
C PRO A 46 -9.20 -0.72 -2.48
N PRO A 47 -10.37 -1.38 -2.23
CA PRO A 47 -10.50 -2.82 -2.37
C PRO A 47 -10.10 -3.33 -3.76
N PHE A 48 -9.58 -4.57 -3.85
CA PHE A 48 -9.07 -5.17 -5.08
C PHE A 48 -10.04 -5.08 -6.26
N VAL A 49 -11.34 -5.26 -6.00
CA VAL A 49 -12.40 -5.25 -7.03
C VAL A 49 -12.52 -3.91 -7.77
N ALA A 50 -12.05 -2.82 -7.18
CA ALA A 50 -12.12 -1.48 -7.76
C ALA A 50 -10.83 -1.06 -8.48
N LEU A 51 -9.72 -1.79 -8.32
CA LEU A 51 -8.41 -1.40 -8.84
C LEU A 51 -8.39 -1.10 -10.34
N PRO A 52 -8.80 -2.02 -11.24
CA PRO A 52 -8.74 -1.76 -12.68
C PRO A 52 -9.64 -0.59 -13.12
N ALA A 53 -10.82 -0.48 -12.50
CA ALA A 53 -11.76 0.59 -12.83
C ALA A 53 -11.21 1.96 -12.42
N LEU A 54 -10.61 2.07 -11.24
CA LEU A 54 -10.01 3.29 -10.74
C LEU A 54 -8.73 3.66 -11.48
N SER A 55 -7.86 2.70 -11.76
CA SER A 55 -6.66 2.92 -12.53
C SER A 55 -6.98 3.50 -13.92
N GLY A 56 -7.98 2.94 -14.63
CA GLY A 56 -8.43 3.48 -15.89
C GLY A 56 -9.03 4.89 -15.77
N ALA A 57 -9.86 5.13 -14.75
CA ALA A 57 -10.51 6.43 -14.55
C ALA A 57 -9.53 7.55 -14.12
N LEU A 58 -8.41 7.19 -13.51
CA LEU A 58 -7.41 8.13 -12.99
C LEU A 58 -6.15 8.23 -13.84
N ALA A 59 -6.06 7.52 -14.98
CA ALA A 59 -4.87 7.46 -15.84
C ALA A 59 -4.34 8.84 -16.27
N GLU A 60 -5.23 9.80 -16.50
CA GLU A 60 -4.88 11.17 -16.90
C GLU A 60 -4.84 12.15 -15.70
N THR A 61 -4.66 11.61 -14.48
CA THR A 61 -4.58 12.41 -13.26
C THR A 61 -3.27 12.14 -12.55
N GLU A 62 -2.98 12.92 -11.50
CA GLU A 62 -1.80 12.70 -10.66
C GLU A 62 -2.14 11.89 -9.39
N ILE A 63 -3.34 11.29 -9.33
CA ILE A 63 -3.74 10.41 -8.23
C ILE A 63 -3.22 9.01 -8.55
N ARG A 64 -2.36 8.50 -7.68
CA ARG A 64 -1.83 7.15 -7.78
C ARG A 64 -2.80 6.13 -7.19
N VAL A 65 -2.74 4.92 -7.72
CA VAL A 65 -3.54 3.78 -7.23
C VAL A 65 -2.62 2.73 -6.62
N GLY A 66 -2.98 2.26 -5.43
CA GLY A 66 -2.24 1.22 -4.73
C GLY A 66 -3.16 0.13 -4.22
N ALA A 67 -2.59 -1.05 -4.00
CA ALA A 67 -3.30 -2.18 -3.42
C ALA A 67 -3.16 -2.21 -1.89
N GLN A 68 -4.12 -2.85 -1.22
CA GLN A 68 -4.13 -2.98 0.24
C GLN A 68 -3.34 -4.18 0.75
N ASN A 69 -2.95 -5.09 -0.13
CA ASN A 69 -2.23 -6.33 0.16
C ASN A 69 -1.75 -6.99 -1.14
N LEU A 70 -0.84 -7.98 -1.02
CA LEU A 70 -0.49 -8.89 -2.11
C LEU A 70 -0.07 -10.25 -1.54
N SER A 71 -0.08 -11.27 -2.40
CA SER A 71 0.62 -12.54 -2.15
C SER A 71 2.11 -12.38 -2.50
N TRP A 72 2.98 -13.06 -1.76
CA TRP A 72 4.41 -13.15 -2.12
C TRP A 72 4.67 -14.16 -3.25
N GLU A 73 3.69 -14.97 -3.61
CA GLU A 73 3.79 -15.91 -4.73
C GLU A 73 3.40 -15.21 -6.04
N LYS A 74 4.19 -15.44 -7.08
CA LYS A 74 3.95 -14.83 -8.39
C LYS A 74 2.75 -15.44 -9.12
N ARG A 75 2.49 -16.74 -8.91
CA ARG A 75 1.39 -17.52 -9.52
C ARG A 75 1.31 -18.89 -8.87
N GLY A 76 0.20 -19.59 -9.03
CA GLY A 76 0.07 -20.97 -8.58
C GLY A 76 -1.28 -21.30 -7.96
N ALA A 77 -1.33 -22.38 -7.19
CA ALA A 77 -2.54 -22.86 -6.52
C ALA A 77 -2.78 -22.14 -5.18
N PHE A 78 -3.08 -20.88 -5.25
CA PHE A 78 -3.33 -19.98 -4.11
C PHE A 78 -4.68 -19.32 -4.28
N THR A 79 -5.74 -20.10 -4.16
CA THR A 79 -7.13 -19.64 -4.41
C THR A 79 -7.47 -18.41 -3.60
N GLY A 80 -7.87 -17.32 -4.29
CA GLY A 80 -8.26 -16.05 -3.67
C GLY A 80 -7.12 -15.04 -3.50
N GLU A 81 -5.84 -15.42 -3.71
CA GLU A 81 -4.71 -14.53 -3.62
C GLU A 81 -4.50 -13.69 -4.89
N ILE A 82 -3.96 -12.48 -4.70
CA ILE A 82 -3.60 -11.55 -5.76
C ILE A 82 -2.09 -11.34 -5.73
N SER A 83 -1.41 -11.63 -6.83
CA SER A 83 0.05 -11.50 -6.93
C SER A 83 0.49 -10.09 -7.32
N GLY A 84 1.78 -9.78 -7.10
CA GLY A 84 2.38 -8.51 -7.53
C GLY A 84 2.21 -8.25 -9.04
N PRO A 85 2.50 -9.20 -9.95
CA PRO A 85 2.24 -9.03 -11.38
C PRO A 85 0.77 -8.73 -11.72
N MET A 86 -0.20 -9.34 -11.04
CA MET A 86 -1.63 -9.03 -11.24
C MET A 86 -1.97 -7.59 -10.81
N LEU A 87 -1.35 -7.10 -9.73
CA LEU A 87 -1.54 -5.72 -9.28
C LEU A 87 -0.94 -4.72 -10.25
N LYS A 88 0.24 -5.02 -10.79
CA LYS A 88 0.89 -4.18 -11.79
C LYS A 88 0.04 -4.09 -13.06
N ASP A 89 -0.48 -5.21 -13.53
CA ASP A 89 -1.41 -5.29 -14.68
C ASP A 89 -2.71 -4.52 -14.43
N ALA A 90 -3.21 -4.53 -13.19
CA ALA A 90 -4.36 -3.72 -12.76
C ALA A 90 -4.06 -2.22 -12.66
N GLY A 91 -2.83 -1.78 -12.91
CA GLY A 91 -2.39 -0.38 -12.91
C GLY A 91 -2.02 0.15 -11.52
N CYS A 92 -1.72 -0.71 -10.55
CA CYS A 92 -1.19 -0.29 -9.26
C CYS A 92 0.27 0.16 -9.39
N GLU A 93 0.62 1.20 -8.63
CA GLU A 93 2.00 1.66 -8.46
C GLU A 93 2.52 1.36 -7.04
N TYR A 94 1.62 1.27 -6.07
CA TYR A 94 1.92 1.05 -4.66
C TYR A 94 1.20 -0.18 -4.11
N VAL A 95 1.72 -0.72 -3.00
CA VAL A 95 1.03 -1.76 -2.24
C VAL A 95 1.34 -1.65 -0.75
N ILE A 96 0.31 -1.77 0.09
CA ILE A 96 0.45 -1.82 1.54
C ILE A 96 0.88 -3.23 1.95
N ALA A 97 1.93 -3.33 2.78
CA ALA A 97 2.41 -4.58 3.34
C ALA A 97 2.43 -4.52 4.87
N GLY A 98 1.87 -5.53 5.53
CA GLY A 98 1.90 -5.68 6.97
C GLY A 98 1.03 -4.69 7.75
N HIS A 99 -0.09 -4.24 7.19
CA HIS A 99 -1.05 -3.40 7.91
C HIS A 99 -1.49 -4.06 9.22
N SER A 100 -1.71 -3.26 10.27
CA SER A 100 -2.04 -3.75 11.62
C SER A 100 -3.20 -4.75 11.63
N GLU A 101 -4.25 -4.52 10.87
CA GLU A 101 -5.38 -5.45 10.75
C GLU A 101 -4.93 -6.81 10.18
N ARG A 102 -4.00 -6.83 9.22
CA ARG A 102 -3.49 -8.08 8.65
C ARG A 102 -2.61 -8.84 9.63
N ARG A 103 -1.84 -8.13 10.43
CA ARG A 103 -1.02 -8.71 11.50
C ARG A 103 -1.88 -9.29 12.62
N HIS A 104 -2.83 -8.52 13.13
CA HIS A 104 -3.58 -8.91 14.33
C HIS A 104 -4.84 -9.75 14.05
N ILE A 105 -5.49 -9.58 12.90
CA ILE A 105 -6.72 -10.33 12.57
C ILE A 105 -6.40 -11.54 11.69
N PHE A 106 -5.49 -11.40 10.72
CA PHE A 106 -5.17 -12.46 9.75
C PHE A 106 -3.85 -13.18 10.05
N GLY A 107 -3.14 -12.81 11.13
CA GLY A 107 -1.95 -13.52 11.62
C GLY A 107 -0.69 -13.36 10.74
N GLU A 108 -0.56 -12.27 10.00
CA GLU A 108 0.66 -12.02 9.22
C GLU A 108 1.86 -11.74 10.14
N THR A 109 2.90 -12.59 10.05
CA THR A 109 4.16 -12.43 10.77
C THR A 109 5.10 -11.45 10.06
N ASP A 110 6.14 -10.99 10.76
CA ASP A 110 7.15 -10.11 10.17
C ASP A 110 7.87 -10.75 8.98
N GLU A 111 8.12 -12.07 9.03
CA GLU A 111 8.70 -12.82 7.90
C GLU A 111 7.78 -12.82 6.68
N VAL A 112 6.47 -13.04 6.88
CA VAL A 112 5.47 -12.94 5.81
C VAL A 112 5.46 -11.55 5.22
N VAL A 113 5.53 -10.52 6.05
CA VAL A 113 5.56 -9.11 5.60
C VAL A 113 6.85 -8.84 4.80
N GLY A 114 8.01 -9.29 5.26
CA GLY A 114 9.27 -9.16 4.51
C GLY A 114 9.19 -9.83 3.13
N ARG A 115 8.62 -11.05 3.03
CA ARG A 115 8.39 -11.73 1.73
C ARG A 115 7.47 -10.91 0.82
N LYS A 116 6.44 -10.26 1.37
CA LYS A 116 5.54 -9.38 0.61
C LYS A 116 6.24 -8.13 0.11
N VAL A 117 7.07 -7.50 0.94
CA VAL A 117 7.90 -6.35 0.53
C VAL A 117 8.79 -6.74 -0.64
N ARG A 118 9.50 -7.89 -0.57
CA ARG A 118 10.32 -8.39 -1.68
C ARG A 118 9.50 -8.63 -2.94
N ALA A 119 8.35 -9.29 -2.80
CA ALA A 119 7.48 -9.59 -3.95
C ALA A 119 6.90 -8.32 -4.61
N ALA A 120 6.66 -7.27 -3.85
CA ALA A 120 6.25 -5.97 -4.37
C ALA A 120 7.36 -5.34 -5.23
N LEU A 121 8.59 -5.28 -4.70
CA LEU A 121 9.75 -4.77 -5.43
C LEU A 121 10.04 -5.58 -6.69
N ASP A 122 9.97 -6.91 -6.61
CA ASP A 122 10.13 -7.80 -7.77
C ASP A 122 9.08 -7.61 -8.86
N ALA A 123 7.93 -7.02 -8.52
CA ALA A 123 6.85 -6.69 -9.45
C ALA A 123 6.86 -5.22 -9.88
N ASP A 124 7.91 -4.46 -9.55
CA ASP A 124 8.03 -3.02 -9.82
C ASP A 124 6.86 -2.23 -9.20
N LEU A 125 6.51 -2.58 -7.95
CA LEU A 125 5.57 -1.85 -7.11
C LEU A 125 6.33 -1.22 -5.94
N HIS A 126 5.88 -0.03 -5.48
CA HIS A 126 6.40 0.63 -4.30
C HIS A 126 5.72 0.09 -3.04
N PRO A 127 6.40 -0.70 -2.18
CA PRO A 127 5.80 -1.19 -0.95
C PRO A 127 5.69 -0.10 0.11
N ILE A 128 4.55 -0.05 0.80
CA ILE A 128 4.35 0.73 2.01
C ILE A 128 4.40 -0.24 3.18
N LEU A 129 5.56 -0.36 3.81
CA LEU A 129 5.75 -1.19 4.99
C LEU A 129 5.09 -0.55 6.20
N CYS A 130 4.08 -1.23 6.77
CA CYS A 130 3.42 -0.79 8.00
C CYS A 130 4.12 -1.39 9.22
N VAL A 131 4.49 -0.52 10.15
CA VAL A 131 5.06 -0.87 11.45
C VAL A 131 4.33 -0.13 12.54
N GLY A 132 4.26 -0.70 13.73
CA GLY A 132 3.62 -0.05 14.88
C GLY A 132 3.32 -1.05 15.99
N GLU A 133 3.38 -0.56 17.21
CA GLU A 133 3.11 -1.28 18.43
C GLU A 133 1.61 -1.39 18.75
N THR A 134 1.24 -2.34 19.63
CA THR A 134 -0.08 -2.38 20.25
C THR A 134 -0.17 -1.38 21.42
N PHE A 135 -1.38 -1.17 21.93
CA PHE A 135 -1.58 -0.31 23.10
C PHE A 135 -0.82 -0.82 24.32
N GLU A 136 -0.84 -2.12 24.58
CA GLU A 136 -0.14 -2.76 25.68
C GLU A 136 1.38 -2.58 25.57
N GLN A 137 1.94 -2.73 24.38
CA GLN A 137 3.37 -2.52 24.14
C GLN A 137 3.77 -1.05 24.32
N ARG A 138 2.88 -0.11 23.97
CA ARG A 138 3.09 1.33 24.23
C ARG A 138 3.12 1.62 25.72
N GLU A 139 2.16 1.10 26.49
CA GLU A 139 2.12 1.24 27.94
C GLU A 139 3.35 0.61 28.61
N ALA A 140 3.89 -0.46 28.05
CA ALA A 140 5.12 -1.10 28.51
C ALA A 140 6.41 -0.35 28.10
N GLY A 141 6.30 0.73 27.28
CA GLY A 141 7.45 1.49 26.79
C GLY A 141 8.24 0.81 25.68
N GLU A 142 7.65 -0.17 24.99
CA GLU A 142 8.31 -1.02 23.98
C GLU A 142 8.25 -0.46 22.54
N THR A 143 7.60 0.69 22.32
CA THR A 143 7.35 1.27 20.99
C THR A 143 8.57 1.20 20.07
N LEU A 144 9.74 1.70 20.52
CA LEU A 144 10.94 1.74 19.67
C LEU A 144 11.47 0.34 19.36
N ALA A 145 11.44 -0.57 20.32
CA ALA A 145 11.93 -1.95 20.14
C ALA A 145 11.04 -2.70 19.12
N VAL A 146 9.72 -2.60 19.27
CA VAL A 146 8.74 -3.22 18.36
C VAL A 146 8.86 -2.65 16.94
N CYS A 147 8.82 -1.32 16.78
CA CYS A 147 8.94 -0.69 15.48
C CYS A 147 10.26 -1.02 14.80
N ARG A 148 11.36 -1.06 15.55
CA ARG A 148 12.67 -1.46 15.03
C ARG A 148 12.66 -2.90 14.53
N THR A 149 12.18 -3.85 15.34
CA THR A 149 12.09 -5.27 14.94
C THR A 149 11.26 -5.44 13.67
N MET A 150 10.07 -4.82 13.62
CA MET A 150 9.21 -4.89 12.44
C MET A 150 9.88 -4.29 11.19
N THR A 151 10.62 -3.20 11.35
CA THR A 151 11.35 -2.56 10.25
C THR A 151 12.49 -3.45 9.78
N ASP A 152 13.33 -3.94 10.69
CA ASP A 152 14.48 -4.79 10.38
C ASP A 152 14.03 -6.07 9.66
N MET A 153 12.97 -6.72 10.13
CA MET A 153 12.42 -7.93 9.53
C MET A 153 11.74 -7.64 8.19
N GLY A 154 10.97 -6.57 8.10
CA GLY A 154 10.28 -6.16 6.87
C GLY A 154 11.24 -5.77 5.74
N LEU A 155 12.40 -5.20 6.08
CA LEU A 155 13.45 -4.79 5.14
C LEU A 155 14.56 -5.84 4.97
N ALA A 156 14.56 -6.94 5.73
CA ALA A 156 15.62 -7.96 5.63
C ALA A 156 15.89 -8.46 4.18
N PRO A 157 14.89 -8.64 3.30
CA PRO A 157 15.12 -9.06 1.92
C PRO A 157 15.39 -7.90 0.94
N VAL A 158 15.60 -6.68 1.44
CA VAL A 158 15.76 -5.44 0.63
C VAL A 158 17.20 -4.98 0.70
N THR A 159 17.78 -4.61 -0.44
CA THR A 159 19.13 -4.01 -0.48
C THR A 159 19.09 -2.50 -0.20
N PRO A 160 20.16 -1.88 0.29
CA PRO A 160 20.20 -0.44 0.55
C PRO A 160 19.84 0.42 -0.68
N ASP A 161 20.19 -0.03 -1.89
CA ASP A 161 19.93 0.71 -3.14
C ASP A 161 18.44 0.67 -3.55
N GLU A 162 17.67 -0.24 -2.98
CA GLU A 162 16.21 -0.35 -3.21
C GLU A 162 15.38 0.47 -2.23
N VAL A 163 16.02 1.05 -1.20
CA VAL A 163 15.37 1.94 -0.24
C VAL A 163 15.54 3.38 -0.73
N GLY A 164 14.56 3.89 -1.46
CA GLY A 164 14.54 5.23 -2.05
C GLY A 164 14.35 6.38 -1.05
#